data_0696fd25986eb753d38791251af0a3e1
#
_entry.id   0696fd25986eb753d38791251af0a3e1
#
_cell.length_a   1.000
_cell.length_b   1.000
_cell.length_c   1.000
_cell.angle_alpha   90.00
_cell.angle_beta   90.00
_cell.angle_gamma   90.00
#
_symmetry.space_group_name_H-M   'P 1'
#
loop_
_entity.id
_entity.type
_entity.pdbx_description
1 polymer ?
#
loop_
_entity_poly.entity_id
_entity_poly.type
_entity_poly.pdbx_seq_one_letter_code
_entity_poly.pdbx_strand_id
1 'polypeptide(L)'
;KLTGLPRHPEILDVGCGSGGQTIVLAKLTPGKITALDNHAPFVEKLKRDAKKAGCADRIQCVVGDMAVMNFSKGSFDVIWCEGAAFVMGFSNSLKSWRPLLRTKGYLAVSELVWFKKRAPKEIKDFFAREYPDMKYYKDIYSVIESSGYKMIDYFPLPAKSWWTHYYTPAEKKLVALRRKYQKNQKAQAIFDSFQLEIDMHRKYSKYYGYGFYIMQKAKS
;
A
#
# COMPACT_ATOMS: atom_id res chain seq x y z
N LYS A 1 -4.56 17.19 -7.40
CA LYS A 1 -5.92 16.82 -7.82
C LYS A 1 -5.81 16.09 -9.15
N LEU A 2 -6.35 14.85 -9.25
CA LEU A 2 -6.41 14.13 -10.52
C LEU A 2 -7.39 14.85 -11.47
N THR A 3 -7.00 15.01 -12.72
CA THR A 3 -7.78 15.73 -13.73
C THR A 3 -8.26 14.78 -14.82
N GLY A 4 -9.39 15.11 -15.46
CA GLY A 4 -9.92 14.31 -16.57
C GLY A 4 -10.52 12.96 -16.17
N LEU A 5 -10.78 12.72 -14.88
CA LEU A 5 -11.54 11.57 -14.44
C LEU A 5 -13.04 11.76 -14.73
N PRO A 6 -13.78 10.68 -15.04
CA PRO A 6 -15.24 10.75 -15.15
C PRO A 6 -15.88 11.11 -13.80
N ARG A 7 -17.13 11.57 -13.83
CA ARG A 7 -17.87 11.91 -12.61
C ARG A 7 -17.97 10.72 -11.65
N HIS A 8 -18.13 9.52 -12.19
CA HIS A 8 -18.21 8.26 -11.44
C HIS A 8 -17.08 7.34 -11.91
N PRO A 9 -15.84 7.49 -11.36
CA PRO A 9 -14.71 6.68 -11.78
C PRO A 9 -14.84 5.23 -11.27
N GLU A 10 -14.35 4.29 -12.07
CA GLU A 10 -14.11 2.91 -11.66
C GLU A 10 -12.73 2.80 -11.03
N ILE A 11 -12.68 2.40 -9.78
CA ILE A 11 -11.44 2.36 -8.98
C ILE A 11 -11.15 0.92 -8.57
N LEU A 12 -9.91 0.48 -8.72
CA LEU A 12 -9.40 -0.77 -8.16
C LEU A 12 -8.49 -0.44 -6.96
N ASP A 13 -8.84 -0.92 -5.78
CA ASP A 13 -8.01 -0.84 -4.58
C ASP A 13 -7.33 -2.20 -4.35
N VAL A 14 -6.03 -2.26 -4.65
CA VAL A 14 -5.22 -3.50 -4.64
C VAL A 14 -4.52 -3.65 -3.31
N GLY A 15 -4.73 -4.79 -2.64
CA GLY A 15 -4.25 -5.03 -1.29
C GLY A 15 -4.99 -4.15 -0.28
N CYS A 16 -6.32 -4.12 -0.39
CA CYS A 16 -7.18 -3.21 0.40
C CYS A 16 -7.14 -3.49 1.91
N GLY A 17 -6.60 -4.62 2.34
CA GLY A 17 -6.56 -5.02 3.73
C GLY A 17 -7.95 -5.00 4.37
N SER A 18 -8.06 -4.48 5.57
CA SER A 18 -9.35 -4.33 6.27
C SER A 18 -10.18 -3.11 5.82
N GLY A 19 -9.75 -2.40 4.75
CA GLY A 19 -10.53 -1.42 4.04
C GLY A 19 -10.51 0.00 4.61
N GLY A 20 -9.52 0.36 5.42
CA GLY A 20 -9.41 1.71 5.98
C GLY A 20 -9.39 2.78 4.88
N GLN A 21 -8.46 2.68 3.93
CA GLN A 21 -8.34 3.58 2.78
C GLN A 21 -9.53 3.43 1.81
N THR A 22 -10.03 2.21 1.59
CA THR A 22 -11.19 1.96 0.71
C THR A 22 -12.41 2.78 1.11
N ILE A 23 -12.73 2.80 2.40
CA ILE A 23 -13.86 3.57 2.94
C ILE A 23 -13.64 5.07 2.79
N VAL A 24 -12.40 5.54 2.99
CA VAL A 24 -12.04 6.95 2.76
C VAL A 24 -12.20 7.31 1.28
N LEU A 25 -11.71 6.48 0.37
CA LEU A 25 -11.90 6.67 -1.07
C LEU A 25 -13.38 6.73 -1.43
N ALA A 26 -14.21 5.83 -0.90
CA ALA A 26 -15.67 5.83 -1.14
C ALA A 26 -16.37 7.09 -0.63
N LYS A 27 -15.86 7.75 0.40
CA LYS A 27 -16.39 9.03 0.90
C LYS A 27 -15.93 10.23 0.06
N LEU A 28 -14.75 10.13 -0.57
CA LEU A 28 -14.15 11.22 -1.35
C LEU A 28 -14.57 11.24 -2.81
N THR A 29 -15.11 10.13 -3.33
CA THR A 29 -15.54 10.02 -4.73
C THR A 29 -16.90 9.33 -4.86
N PRO A 30 -17.74 9.75 -5.80
CA PRO A 30 -18.98 9.02 -6.14
C PRO A 30 -18.74 7.77 -6.99
N GLY A 31 -17.49 7.41 -7.27
CA GLY A 31 -17.10 6.25 -8.08
C GLY A 31 -17.43 4.90 -7.44
N LYS A 32 -17.32 3.85 -8.23
CA LYS A 32 -17.36 2.47 -7.75
C LYS A 32 -15.96 1.98 -7.44
N ILE A 33 -15.82 1.20 -6.39
CA ILE A 33 -14.54 0.66 -5.93
C ILE A 33 -14.59 -0.86 -5.92
N THR A 34 -13.70 -1.49 -6.66
CA THR A 34 -13.39 -2.92 -6.50
C THR A 34 -12.22 -3.02 -5.53
N ALA A 35 -12.47 -3.56 -4.34
CA ALA A 35 -11.47 -3.72 -3.28
C ALA A 35 -11.01 -5.18 -3.22
N LEU A 36 -9.73 -5.43 -3.52
CA LEU A 36 -9.14 -6.76 -3.63
C LEU A 36 -8.09 -6.98 -2.56
N ASP A 37 -8.20 -8.11 -1.84
CA ASP A 37 -7.18 -8.62 -0.92
C ASP A 37 -7.22 -10.14 -0.89
N ASN A 38 -6.09 -10.81 -0.65
CA ASN A 38 -6.03 -12.27 -0.57
C ASN A 38 -6.44 -12.82 0.80
N HIS A 39 -6.53 -11.97 1.83
CA HIS A 39 -6.89 -12.36 3.18
C HIS A 39 -8.39 -12.22 3.43
N ALA A 40 -9.15 -13.30 3.24
CA ALA A 40 -10.60 -13.31 3.37
C ALA A 40 -11.14 -12.65 4.67
N PRO A 41 -10.54 -12.83 5.87
CA PRO A 41 -10.99 -12.15 7.09
C PRO A 41 -10.93 -10.62 6.99
N PHE A 42 -9.96 -10.04 6.27
CA PHE A 42 -9.87 -8.60 6.04
C PHE A 42 -10.99 -8.13 5.12
N VAL A 43 -11.24 -8.85 4.03
CA VAL A 43 -12.32 -8.55 3.08
C VAL A 43 -13.68 -8.60 3.76
N GLU A 44 -13.92 -9.59 4.63
CA GLU A 44 -15.16 -9.67 5.41
C GLU A 44 -15.29 -8.53 6.43
N LYS A 45 -14.18 -8.08 7.02
CA LYS A 45 -14.18 -6.90 7.87
C LYS A 45 -14.55 -5.65 7.07
N LEU A 46 -13.95 -5.45 5.89
CA LEU A 46 -14.29 -4.34 5.00
C LEU A 46 -15.78 -4.32 4.65
N LYS A 47 -16.38 -5.46 4.29
CA LYS A 47 -17.82 -5.56 4.00
C LYS A 47 -18.69 -5.04 5.15
N ARG A 48 -18.36 -5.46 6.38
CA ARG A 48 -19.09 -5.01 7.59
C ARG A 48 -18.92 -3.50 7.83
N ASP A 49 -17.69 -3.01 7.71
CA ASP A 49 -17.38 -1.61 7.99
C ASP A 49 -17.91 -0.67 6.90
N ALA A 50 -17.94 -1.10 5.63
CA ALA A 50 -18.57 -0.37 4.53
C ALA A 50 -20.09 -0.20 4.73
N LYS A 51 -20.78 -1.24 5.24
CA LYS A 51 -22.21 -1.15 5.63
C LYS A 51 -22.40 -0.11 6.74
N LYS A 52 -21.60 -0.15 7.79
CA LYS A 52 -21.66 0.83 8.88
C LYS A 52 -21.36 2.26 8.42
N ALA A 53 -20.49 2.40 7.42
CA ALA A 53 -20.12 3.68 6.83
C ALA A 53 -21.11 4.20 5.77
N GLY A 54 -22.15 3.42 5.40
CA GLY A 54 -23.16 3.80 4.41
C GLY A 54 -22.63 3.88 2.97
N CYS A 55 -21.61 3.08 2.62
CA CYS A 55 -21.00 3.10 1.29
C CYS A 55 -20.85 1.69 0.66
N ALA A 56 -21.52 0.69 1.21
CA ALA A 56 -21.41 -0.70 0.75
C ALA A 56 -21.94 -0.91 -0.67
N ASP A 57 -22.88 -0.12 -1.11
CA ASP A 57 -23.47 -0.12 -2.46
C ASP A 57 -22.46 0.23 -3.57
N ARG A 58 -21.37 0.92 -3.22
CA ARG A 58 -20.31 1.34 -4.13
C ARG A 58 -19.00 0.57 -3.99
N ILE A 59 -18.94 -0.39 -3.07
CA ILE A 59 -17.71 -1.17 -2.82
C ILE A 59 -17.98 -2.64 -3.14
N GLN A 60 -17.36 -3.13 -4.21
CA GLN A 60 -17.30 -4.56 -4.52
C GLN A 60 -16.06 -5.16 -3.84
N CYS A 61 -16.27 -6.02 -2.85
CA CYS A 61 -15.18 -6.69 -2.14
C CYS A 61 -14.84 -8.02 -2.81
N VAL A 62 -13.58 -8.22 -3.15
CA VAL A 62 -13.06 -9.40 -3.86
C VAL A 62 -11.96 -10.05 -3.04
N VAL A 63 -12.08 -11.35 -2.77
CA VAL A 63 -10.96 -12.17 -2.26
C VAL A 63 -10.19 -12.68 -3.46
N GLY A 64 -8.92 -12.27 -3.59
CA GLY A 64 -8.11 -12.65 -4.75
C GLY A 64 -6.66 -12.25 -4.62
N ASP A 65 -5.84 -12.83 -5.46
CA ASP A 65 -4.39 -12.55 -5.53
C ASP A 65 -4.12 -11.42 -6.53
N MET A 66 -3.38 -10.40 -6.09
CA MET A 66 -2.98 -9.27 -6.93
C MET A 66 -2.06 -9.66 -8.09
N ALA A 67 -1.43 -10.83 -8.04
CA ALA A 67 -0.57 -11.33 -9.10
C ALA A 67 -1.36 -11.96 -10.27
N VAL A 68 -2.58 -12.42 -10.02
CA VAL A 68 -3.43 -13.14 -10.99
C VAL A 68 -4.84 -12.54 -11.08
N MET A 69 -4.92 -11.24 -11.21
CA MET A 69 -6.19 -10.53 -11.33
C MET A 69 -6.85 -10.77 -12.70
N ASN A 70 -8.05 -11.35 -12.68
CA ASN A 70 -8.82 -11.63 -13.90
C ASN A 70 -9.82 -10.50 -14.20
N PHE A 71 -9.30 -9.27 -14.40
CA PHE A 71 -10.09 -8.14 -14.86
C PHE A 71 -9.81 -7.84 -16.33
N SER A 72 -10.80 -7.33 -17.04
CA SER A 72 -10.65 -6.93 -18.44
C SER A 72 -9.67 -5.74 -18.57
N LYS A 73 -8.94 -5.68 -19.68
CA LYS A 73 -8.08 -4.52 -19.98
C LYS A 73 -8.92 -3.24 -20.07
N GLY A 74 -8.39 -2.15 -19.55
CA GLY A 74 -9.07 -0.85 -19.59
C GLY A 74 -10.34 -0.78 -18.74
N SER A 75 -10.44 -1.54 -17.65
CA SER A 75 -11.62 -1.53 -16.76
C SER A 75 -11.63 -0.38 -15.78
N PHE A 76 -10.45 0.14 -15.39
CA PHE A 76 -10.34 1.09 -14.29
C PHE A 76 -9.80 2.45 -14.73
N ASP A 77 -10.37 3.49 -14.15
CA ASP A 77 -9.89 4.87 -14.28
C ASP A 77 -8.75 5.14 -13.31
N VAL A 78 -8.80 4.51 -12.14
CA VAL A 78 -7.77 4.62 -11.09
C VAL A 78 -7.48 3.25 -10.50
N ILE A 79 -6.18 2.95 -10.34
CA ILE A 79 -5.71 1.87 -9.47
C ILE A 79 -5.07 2.52 -8.25
N TRP A 80 -5.46 2.07 -7.07
CA TRP A 80 -4.96 2.52 -5.78
C TRP A 80 -4.29 1.35 -5.06
N CYS A 81 -3.14 1.59 -4.43
CA CYS A 81 -2.44 0.55 -3.66
C CYS A 81 -1.61 1.19 -2.55
N GLU A 82 -1.95 0.90 -1.31
CA GLU A 82 -1.16 1.37 -0.16
C GLU A 82 -0.49 0.20 0.57
N GLY A 83 0.85 0.23 0.64
CA GLY A 83 1.64 -0.71 1.43
C GLY A 83 1.55 -2.17 0.98
N ALA A 84 1.24 -2.46 -0.30
CA ALA A 84 1.09 -3.82 -0.78
C ALA A 84 1.87 -4.14 -2.07
N ALA A 85 2.28 -3.14 -2.84
CA ALA A 85 2.96 -3.36 -4.13
C ALA A 85 4.29 -4.13 -4.00
N PHE A 86 4.96 -4.02 -2.85
CA PHE A 86 6.21 -4.73 -2.56
C PHE A 86 6.08 -6.26 -2.62
N VAL A 87 4.88 -6.81 -2.39
CA VAL A 87 4.62 -8.27 -2.42
C VAL A 87 4.96 -8.88 -3.79
N MET A 88 4.70 -8.16 -4.87
CA MET A 88 5.07 -8.55 -6.24
C MET A 88 6.41 -7.92 -6.70
N GLY A 89 6.96 -7.01 -5.91
CA GLY A 89 7.99 -6.07 -6.31
C GLY A 89 7.41 -4.88 -7.10
N PHE A 90 7.85 -3.68 -6.76
CA PHE A 90 7.26 -2.42 -7.26
C PHE A 90 7.18 -2.36 -8.79
N SER A 91 8.30 -2.63 -9.49
CA SER A 91 8.32 -2.61 -10.96
C SER A 91 7.35 -3.62 -11.61
N ASN A 92 7.27 -4.83 -11.05
CA ASN A 92 6.37 -5.87 -11.55
C ASN A 92 4.90 -5.47 -11.35
N SER A 93 4.57 -4.89 -10.20
CA SER A 93 3.23 -4.37 -9.90
C SER A 93 2.80 -3.31 -10.92
N LEU A 94 3.67 -2.33 -11.20
CA LEU A 94 3.40 -1.28 -12.19
C LEU A 94 3.09 -1.87 -13.58
N LYS A 95 3.94 -2.80 -14.05
CA LYS A 95 3.79 -3.42 -15.38
C LYS A 95 2.55 -4.29 -15.47
N SER A 96 2.27 -5.11 -14.44
CA SER A 96 1.13 -6.04 -14.42
C SER A 96 -0.21 -5.31 -14.35
N TRP A 97 -0.28 -4.19 -13.63
CA TRP A 97 -1.53 -3.46 -13.47
C TRP A 97 -1.80 -2.44 -14.59
N ARG A 98 -0.76 -2.02 -15.33
CA ARG A 98 -0.90 -1.06 -16.43
C ARG A 98 -1.97 -1.42 -17.48
N PRO A 99 -2.12 -2.68 -17.94
CA PRO A 99 -3.15 -3.05 -18.89
C PRO A 99 -4.57 -2.84 -18.37
N LEU A 100 -4.80 -2.93 -17.04
CA LEU A 100 -6.11 -2.78 -16.42
C LEU A 100 -6.60 -1.33 -16.42
N LEU A 101 -5.69 -0.36 -16.52
CA LEU A 101 -6.02 1.06 -16.62
C LEU A 101 -6.53 1.42 -18.01
N ARG A 102 -7.57 2.24 -18.03
CA ARG A 102 -8.04 2.97 -19.22
C ARG A 102 -6.94 3.90 -19.75
N THR A 103 -7.08 4.36 -20.98
CA THR A 103 -6.23 5.42 -21.54
C THR A 103 -6.30 6.66 -20.66
N LYS A 104 -5.15 7.23 -20.30
CA LYS A 104 -5.01 8.35 -19.34
C LYS A 104 -5.48 8.01 -17.90
N GLY A 105 -5.73 6.74 -17.58
CA GLY A 105 -6.00 6.31 -16.20
C GLY A 105 -4.79 6.52 -15.27
N TYR A 106 -5.05 6.55 -13.97
CA TYR A 106 -4.06 6.85 -12.95
C TYR A 106 -3.72 5.63 -12.11
N LEU A 107 -2.47 5.52 -11.72
CA LEU A 107 -2.02 4.65 -10.64
C LEU A 107 -1.53 5.51 -9.48
N ALA A 108 -2.06 5.27 -8.30
CA ALA A 108 -1.65 5.90 -7.05
C ALA A 108 -1.15 4.79 -6.10
N VAL A 109 0.14 4.82 -5.76
CA VAL A 109 0.78 3.71 -5.03
C VAL A 109 1.78 4.22 -4.02
N SER A 110 1.81 3.63 -2.85
CA SER A 110 2.86 3.87 -1.86
C SER A 110 3.96 2.81 -1.96
N GLU A 111 5.20 3.26 -1.80
CA GLU A 111 6.40 2.43 -1.84
C GLU A 111 7.36 2.81 -0.73
N LEU A 112 7.99 1.81 -0.10
CA LEU A 112 8.99 2.02 0.94
C LEU A 112 10.31 2.44 0.31
N VAL A 113 10.83 3.61 0.71
CA VAL A 113 11.97 4.25 0.04
C VAL A 113 12.94 4.90 1.01
N TRP A 114 14.17 5.07 0.58
CA TRP A 114 15.14 5.93 1.23
C TRP A 114 14.84 7.40 0.91
N PHE A 115 14.68 8.23 1.94
CA PHE A 115 14.60 9.68 1.80
C PHE A 115 15.97 10.33 1.70
N LYS A 116 17.01 9.65 2.21
CA LYS A 116 18.40 10.13 2.18
C LYS A 116 19.31 9.07 1.61
N LYS A 117 20.20 9.45 0.68
CA LYS A 117 21.18 8.54 0.08
C LYS A 117 22.16 7.98 1.12
N ARG A 118 22.50 8.79 2.14
CA ARG A 118 23.37 8.38 3.25
C ARG A 118 22.51 8.11 4.49
N ALA A 119 22.32 6.85 4.81
CA ALA A 119 21.71 6.39 6.04
C ALA A 119 22.74 5.64 6.90
N PRO A 120 22.56 5.60 8.24
CA PRO A 120 23.42 4.82 9.13
C PRO A 120 23.50 3.34 8.73
N LYS A 121 24.64 2.71 9.04
CA LYS A 121 24.88 1.29 8.68
C LYS A 121 23.81 0.36 9.26
N GLU A 122 23.44 0.56 10.52
CA GLU A 122 22.46 -0.27 11.23
C GLU A 122 21.13 -0.40 10.47
N ILE A 123 20.54 0.73 10.03
CA ILE A 123 19.28 0.69 9.30
C ILE A 123 19.46 0.19 7.86
N LYS A 124 20.62 0.39 7.25
CA LYS A 124 20.93 -0.20 5.94
C LYS A 124 21.03 -1.71 6.02
N ASP A 125 21.73 -2.24 7.02
CA ASP A 125 21.86 -3.68 7.24
C ASP A 125 20.52 -4.32 7.58
N PHE A 126 19.64 -3.62 8.29
CA PHE A 126 18.27 -4.04 8.54
C PHE A 126 17.51 -4.21 7.22
N PHE A 127 17.42 -3.18 6.38
CA PHE A 127 16.68 -3.27 5.12
C PHE A 127 17.37 -4.11 4.04
N ALA A 128 18.67 -4.33 4.12
CA ALA A 128 19.33 -5.30 3.25
C ALA A 128 18.81 -6.74 3.44
N ARG A 129 18.23 -7.04 4.63
CA ARG A 129 17.58 -8.33 4.92
C ARG A 129 16.07 -8.29 4.67
N GLU A 130 15.40 -7.22 5.14
CA GLU A 130 13.93 -7.16 5.13
C GLU A 130 13.36 -6.71 3.77
N TYR A 131 14.04 -5.78 3.09
CA TYR A 131 13.63 -5.26 1.79
C TYR A 131 14.84 -4.82 0.95
N PRO A 132 15.61 -5.77 0.37
CA PRO A 132 16.86 -5.47 -0.34
C PRO A 132 16.68 -4.59 -1.59
N ASP A 133 15.49 -4.62 -2.21
CA ASP A 133 15.16 -3.82 -3.40
C ASP A 133 14.81 -2.35 -3.11
N MET A 134 14.86 -1.93 -1.84
CA MET A 134 14.52 -0.58 -1.41
C MET A 134 15.39 0.48 -2.09
N LYS A 135 14.76 1.39 -2.82
CA LYS A 135 15.41 2.42 -3.64
C LYS A 135 15.37 3.80 -2.97
N TYR A 136 16.25 4.68 -3.41
CA TYR A 136 16.12 6.10 -3.10
C TYR A 136 14.88 6.68 -3.81
N TYR A 137 14.13 7.54 -3.15
CA TYR A 137 12.81 7.98 -3.62
C TYR A 137 12.80 8.59 -5.03
N LYS A 138 13.91 9.28 -5.45
CA LYS A 138 14.03 9.82 -6.81
C LYS A 138 14.35 8.74 -7.85
N ASP A 139 14.99 7.65 -7.45
CA ASP A 139 15.31 6.55 -8.37
C ASP A 139 14.04 5.76 -8.77
N ILE A 140 12.96 5.89 -7.99
CA ILE A 140 11.64 5.37 -8.32
C ILE A 140 11.06 6.03 -9.59
N TYR A 141 11.42 7.28 -9.89
CA TYR A 141 10.89 7.98 -11.09
C TYR A 141 11.30 7.27 -12.38
N SER A 142 12.54 6.81 -12.50
CA SER A 142 12.99 6.04 -13.66
C SER A 142 12.27 4.69 -13.78
N VAL A 143 11.94 4.04 -12.65
CA VAL A 143 11.16 2.81 -12.64
C VAL A 143 9.72 3.06 -13.14
N ILE A 144 9.12 4.17 -12.73
CA ILE A 144 7.78 4.57 -13.17
C ILE A 144 7.77 4.83 -14.69
N GLU A 145 8.72 5.62 -15.19
CA GLU A 145 8.82 5.95 -16.61
C GLU A 145 9.07 4.71 -17.48
N SER A 146 10.03 3.86 -17.08
CA SER A 146 10.32 2.59 -17.78
C SER A 146 9.18 1.58 -17.73
N SER A 147 8.24 1.73 -16.80
CA SER A 147 7.02 0.93 -16.69
C SER A 147 5.85 1.47 -17.54
N GLY A 148 6.08 2.54 -18.32
CA GLY A 148 5.10 3.11 -19.23
C GLY A 148 4.12 4.09 -18.58
N TYR A 149 4.56 4.77 -17.54
CA TYR A 149 3.78 5.84 -16.88
C TYR A 149 4.50 7.17 -16.94
N LYS A 150 3.72 8.25 -16.85
CA LYS A 150 4.21 9.61 -16.62
C LYS A 150 4.01 9.94 -15.15
N MET A 151 5.07 10.34 -14.46
CA MET A 151 5.00 10.84 -13.10
C MET A 151 4.15 12.12 -13.05
N ILE A 152 3.22 12.20 -12.10
CA ILE A 152 2.33 13.36 -11.89
C ILE A 152 2.68 14.05 -10.59
N ASP A 153 2.77 13.31 -9.48
CA ASP A 153 3.02 13.88 -8.17
C ASP A 153 3.69 12.88 -7.24
N TYR A 154 4.39 13.39 -6.23
CA TYR A 154 5.04 12.63 -5.19
C TYR A 154 4.96 13.38 -3.86
N PHE A 155 4.67 12.67 -2.80
CA PHE A 155 4.81 13.18 -1.43
C PHE A 155 5.21 12.05 -0.47
N PRO A 156 6.06 12.34 0.53
CA PRO A 156 6.33 11.40 1.61
C PRO A 156 5.13 11.31 2.54
N LEU A 157 4.77 10.09 2.96
CA LEU A 157 3.77 9.92 4.01
C LEU A 157 4.36 10.39 5.34
N PRO A 158 3.59 11.18 6.12
CA PRO A 158 4.08 11.67 7.41
C PRO A 158 4.40 10.52 8.36
N ALA A 159 5.52 10.59 9.06
CA ALA A 159 5.91 9.59 10.07
C ALA A 159 4.81 9.35 11.12
N LYS A 160 4.00 10.38 11.43
CA LYS A 160 2.84 10.28 12.33
C LYS A 160 1.83 9.23 11.88
N SER A 161 1.67 9.01 10.57
CA SER A 161 0.73 8.00 10.01
C SER A 161 1.10 6.58 10.46
N TRP A 162 2.38 6.27 10.53
CA TRP A 162 2.88 4.99 11.03
C TRP A 162 2.52 4.78 12.51
N TRP A 163 2.70 5.82 13.33
CA TRP A 163 2.44 5.73 14.77
C TRP A 163 0.95 5.63 15.07
N THR A 164 0.15 6.54 14.55
CA THR A 164 -1.27 6.68 14.91
C THR A 164 -2.07 5.43 14.55
N HIS A 165 -1.84 4.85 13.36
CA HIS A 165 -2.72 3.82 12.81
C HIS A 165 -2.10 2.43 12.79
N TYR A 166 -0.79 2.30 13.00
CA TYR A 166 -0.09 1.03 12.88
C TYR A 166 0.74 0.71 14.12
N TYR A 167 1.85 1.39 14.39
CA TYR A 167 2.77 0.98 15.46
C TYR A 167 2.21 1.13 16.87
N THR A 168 1.57 2.25 17.22
CA THR A 168 1.03 2.43 18.58
C THR A 168 -0.05 1.40 18.94
N PRO A 169 -1.04 1.10 18.09
CA PRO A 169 -1.97 0.01 18.35
C PRO A 169 -1.29 -1.36 18.39
N ALA A 170 -0.26 -1.59 17.59
CA ALA A 170 0.46 -2.86 17.55
C ALA A 170 1.28 -3.08 18.80
N GLU A 171 2.04 -2.11 19.30
CA GLU A 171 2.79 -2.22 20.57
C GLU A 171 1.88 -2.58 21.73
N LYS A 172 0.71 -1.95 21.84
CA LYS A 172 -0.28 -2.30 22.86
C LYS A 172 -0.72 -3.76 22.77
N LYS A 173 -0.92 -4.29 21.56
CA LYS A 173 -1.30 -5.68 21.33
C LYS A 173 -0.14 -6.65 21.65
N LEU A 174 1.10 -6.27 21.31
CA LEU A 174 2.28 -7.10 21.58
C LEU A 174 2.40 -7.47 23.05
N VAL A 175 2.13 -6.55 23.98
CA VAL A 175 2.18 -6.81 25.44
C VAL A 175 1.26 -7.97 25.82
N ALA A 176 0.01 -7.94 25.35
CA ALA A 176 -0.97 -8.99 25.63
C ALA A 176 -0.62 -10.32 24.94
N LEU A 177 -0.15 -10.25 23.68
CA LEU A 177 0.23 -11.42 22.90
C LEU A 177 1.46 -12.12 23.49
N ARG A 178 2.47 -11.38 23.93
CA ARG A 178 3.64 -11.95 24.61
C ARG A 178 3.27 -12.75 25.85
N ARG A 179 2.34 -12.26 26.66
CA ARG A 179 1.80 -12.99 27.83
C ARG A 179 1.05 -14.24 27.39
N LYS A 180 0.15 -14.12 26.40
CA LYS A 180 -0.67 -15.23 25.91
C LYS A 180 0.18 -16.39 25.36
N TYR A 181 1.24 -16.06 24.64
CA TYR A 181 2.11 -17.02 23.96
C TYR A 181 3.50 -17.16 24.62
N GLN A 182 3.61 -16.90 25.94
CA GLN A 182 4.88 -16.88 26.66
C GLN A 182 5.73 -18.15 26.50
N LYS A 183 5.09 -19.33 26.36
CA LYS A 183 5.77 -20.63 26.19
C LYS A 183 6.01 -21.00 24.72
N ASN A 184 5.58 -20.18 23.76
CA ASN A 184 5.74 -20.46 22.33
C ASN A 184 6.92 -19.68 21.78
N GLN A 185 8.08 -20.30 21.68
CA GLN A 185 9.32 -19.67 21.18
C GLN A 185 9.18 -19.08 19.77
N LYS A 186 8.45 -19.75 18.85
CA LYS A 186 8.24 -19.25 17.49
C LYS A 186 7.42 -17.96 17.51
N ALA A 187 6.38 -17.91 18.35
CA ALA A 187 5.59 -16.69 18.49
C ALA A 187 6.41 -15.54 19.11
N GLN A 188 7.25 -15.84 20.12
CA GLN A 188 8.13 -14.82 20.72
C GLN A 188 9.11 -14.25 19.67
N ALA A 189 9.72 -15.11 18.85
CA ALA A 189 10.64 -14.65 17.78
C ALA A 189 9.96 -13.70 16.78
N ILE A 190 8.70 -13.97 16.40
CA ILE A 190 7.91 -13.07 15.54
C ILE A 190 7.67 -11.73 16.25
N PHE A 191 7.33 -11.76 17.53
CA PHE A 191 7.12 -10.53 18.31
C PHE A 191 8.40 -9.72 18.48
N ASP A 192 9.56 -10.36 18.61
CA ASP A 192 10.86 -9.72 18.70
C ASP A 192 11.24 -9.06 17.37
N SER A 193 11.03 -9.75 16.25
CA SER A 193 11.24 -9.17 14.92
C SER A 193 10.35 -7.94 14.67
N PHE A 194 9.09 -8.01 15.06
CA PHE A 194 8.17 -6.88 14.89
C PHE A 194 8.52 -5.70 15.83
N GLN A 195 8.94 -5.99 17.06
CA GLN A 195 9.44 -4.95 17.98
C GLN A 195 10.69 -4.27 17.41
N LEU A 196 11.61 -5.05 16.83
CA LEU A 196 12.80 -4.51 16.17
C LEU A 196 12.44 -3.56 15.03
N GLU A 197 11.46 -3.91 14.18
CA GLU A 197 10.95 -3.03 13.13
C GLU A 197 10.46 -1.69 13.70
N ILE A 198 9.67 -1.74 14.77
CA ILE A 198 9.14 -0.54 15.44
C ILE A 198 10.28 0.33 15.97
N ASP A 199 11.28 -0.29 16.61
CA ASP A 199 12.42 0.42 17.19
C ASP A 199 13.33 1.03 16.10
N MET A 200 13.53 0.33 14.98
CA MET A 200 14.20 0.87 13.80
C MET A 200 13.47 2.08 13.24
N HIS A 201 12.14 2.02 13.14
CA HIS A 201 11.36 3.17 12.67
C HIS A 201 11.43 4.35 13.66
N ARG A 202 11.34 4.10 14.96
CA ARG A 202 11.47 5.13 16.00
C ARG A 202 12.81 5.86 15.90
N LYS A 203 13.88 5.13 15.65
CA LYS A 203 15.25 5.67 15.60
C LYS A 203 15.59 6.31 14.26
N TYR A 204 15.05 5.78 13.16
CA TYR A 204 15.56 6.08 11.81
C TYR A 204 14.51 6.62 10.83
N SER A 205 13.29 6.94 11.25
CA SER A 205 12.19 7.42 10.35
C SER A 205 12.54 8.65 9.51
N LYS A 206 13.55 9.44 9.89
CA LYS A 206 14.05 10.56 9.08
C LYS A 206 14.86 10.16 7.84
N TYR A 207 15.25 8.88 7.73
CA TYR A 207 16.06 8.37 6.62
C TYR A 207 15.23 7.61 5.59
N TYR A 208 14.08 7.07 5.98
CA TYR A 208 13.23 6.24 5.15
C TYR A 208 11.74 6.35 5.54
N GLY A 209 10.89 5.87 4.68
CA GLY A 209 9.45 5.79 4.91
C GLY A 209 8.71 5.52 3.62
N TYR A 210 7.38 5.61 3.65
CA TYR A 210 6.60 5.50 2.42
C TYR A 210 6.63 6.81 1.64
N GLY A 211 7.00 6.71 0.36
CA GLY A 211 6.71 7.69 -0.67
C GLY A 211 5.41 7.33 -1.36
N PHE A 212 4.51 8.30 -1.52
CA PHE A 212 3.29 8.13 -2.29
C PHE A 212 3.50 8.70 -3.69
N TYR A 213 3.31 7.87 -4.70
CA TYR A 213 3.54 8.20 -6.10
C TYR A 213 2.22 8.20 -6.86
N ILE A 214 1.93 9.30 -7.51
CA ILE A 214 0.78 9.44 -8.41
C ILE A 214 1.32 9.51 -9.83
N MET A 215 0.85 8.63 -10.68
CA MET A 215 1.31 8.53 -12.06
C MET A 215 0.15 8.29 -13.02
N GLN A 216 0.31 8.68 -14.26
CA GLN A 216 -0.68 8.50 -15.32
C GLN A 216 -0.15 7.53 -16.38
N LYS A 217 -1.01 6.63 -16.85
CA LYS A 217 -0.69 5.74 -17.97
C LYS A 217 -0.28 6.58 -19.19
N ALA A 218 0.98 6.42 -19.63
CA ALA A 218 1.47 7.08 -20.82
C ALA A 218 0.75 6.55 -22.07
N LYS A 219 0.60 7.42 -23.07
CA LYS A 219 0.16 6.97 -24.41
C LYS A 219 1.17 5.97 -24.94
N SER A 220 0.71 4.88 -25.48
CA SER A 220 1.51 3.92 -26.24
C SER A 220 1.93 4.56 -27.53
#